data_4250f2ab69ba5aaa045dd47605db0d38
#
_entry.id   4250f2ab69ba5aaa045dd47605db0d38
#
_cell.length_a   1.000
_cell.length_b   1.000
_cell.length_c   1.000
_cell.angle_alpha   90.00
_cell.angle_beta   90.00
_cell.angle_gamma   90.00
#
_symmetry.space_group_name_H-M   'P 1'
#
loop_
_entity.id
_entity.type
_entity.pdbx_description
1 polymer ?
#
loop_
_entity_poly.entity_id
_entity_poly.type
_entity_poly.pdbx_seq_one_letter_code
_entity_poly.pdbx_strand_id
1 'polypeptide(L)'
;MELGDLGAVLRAAIEGDNAIGAIATMYEMRRVRSALARVEAREAIVGTRAEAVAIGEVAMLVSEAQRAQSTMQQWLSRPLPGDAALLRTPLGTAALADAILPEVWDPESDLVVLVGPGLGGVAQILSDLGQKRIVTLDGEGVGDVLHTQSIEELSATIRTLVPNPPLQFTLKAALSADPERVEAAADAARDVLGDLRIHRNTIRAFSQTWVEQGLSNLPAIGKWPSVVAIGDAFAGKPMVIVAPGPSLAVNAGLLRSLQGKAIITCFSHSLKPVLAAGVTPDFVVTVDPQDVRYHFAGCDLSQTCLVNAATVHPSLFELPAKRFLTLSANCAIDDWIFDALGEDALVPGGGSVATSAFSLALRWKCDPIIFVGLDLSFPNGQYYVSTSSDGNARAKVVDGVMRVEGWSAGFAAMKTENQRGGSPAERVVELPGWHGGTVPSSHMFGLFHRWFVERVKHVGDTRVLNCTEGGAAIAGMEHLPLREVGLTDELDVGAMLDQIIHPDDLVRV
;
A
#
# COMPACT_ATOMS: atom_id res chain seq x y z
N MET A 1 34.97 15.74 -5.38
CA MET A 1 35.92 15.07 -6.29
C MET A 1 35.13 14.91 -7.60
N GLU A 2 35.64 15.47 -8.68
CA GLU A 2 34.97 15.38 -9.97
C GLU A 2 35.06 13.94 -10.49
N LEU A 3 34.08 13.52 -11.29
CA LEU A 3 33.99 12.13 -11.80
C LEU A 3 35.25 11.69 -12.58
N GLY A 4 35.94 12.63 -13.25
CA GLY A 4 37.22 12.39 -13.93
C GLY A 4 38.36 11.96 -12.99
N ASP A 5 38.29 12.36 -11.73
CA ASP A 5 39.30 12.05 -10.73
C ASP A 5 39.19 10.61 -10.21
N LEU A 6 37.99 10.03 -10.18
CA LEU A 6 37.75 8.67 -9.66
C LEU A 6 38.47 7.60 -10.50
N GLY A 7 38.46 7.73 -11.83
CA GLY A 7 39.17 6.80 -12.71
C GLY A 7 40.69 6.87 -12.57
N ALA A 8 41.24 8.07 -12.34
CA ALA A 8 42.66 8.28 -12.10
C ALA A 8 43.09 7.72 -10.73
N VAL A 9 42.26 7.92 -9.70
CA VAL A 9 42.50 7.40 -8.34
C VAL A 9 42.43 5.86 -8.35
N LEU A 10 41.51 5.26 -9.09
CA LEU A 10 41.44 3.80 -9.22
C LEU A 10 42.68 3.23 -9.90
N ARG A 11 43.16 3.83 -11.02
CA ARG A 11 44.36 3.40 -11.69
C ARG A 11 45.59 3.51 -10.76
N ALA A 12 45.77 4.63 -10.09
CA ALA A 12 46.86 4.82 -9.17
C ALA A 12 46.81 3.85 -7.97
N ALA A 13 45.63 3.51 -7.48
CA ALA A 13 45.45 2.54 -6.41
C ALA A 13 45.77 1.11 -6.87
N ILE A 14 45.44 0.74 -8.09
CA ILE A 14 45.75 -0.60 -8.68
C ILE A 14 47.26 -0.70 -8.95
N GLU A 15 47.89 0.33 -9.54
CA GLU A 15 49.32 0.38 -9.86
C GLU A 15 50.19 0.43 -8.59
N GLY A 16 49.72 1.07 -7.53
CA GLY A 16 50.38 1.19 -6.24
C GLY A 16 50.12 0.06 -5.25
N ASP A 17 49.50 -1.03 -5.68
CA ASP A 17 49.10 -2.17 -4.82
C ASP A 17 48.28 -1.75 -3.59
N ASN A 18 47.54 -0.64 -3.71
CA ASN A 18 46.66 -0.11 -2.66
C ASN A 18 45.25 -0.67 -2.83
N ALA A 19 45.03 -1.89 -2.37
CA ALA A 19 43.77 -2.60 -2.49
C ALA A 19 42.59 -1.86 -1.82
N ILE A 20 42.84 -1.18 -0.67
CA ILE A 20 41.79 -0.41 0.04
C ILE A 20 41.34 0.80 -0.79
N GLY A 21 42.27 1.54 -1.39
CA GLY A 21 41.96 2.66 -2.27
C GLY A 21 41.24 2.25 -3.53
N ALA A 22 41.63 1.11 -4.14
CA ALA A 22 40.96 0.54 -5.31
C ALA A 22 39.51 0.15 -4.99
N ILE A 23 39.26 -0.49 -3.86
CA ILE A 23 37.94 -0.91 -3.41
C ILE A 23 37.01 0.27 -3.11
N ALA A 24 37.49 1.26 -2.36
CA ALA A 24 36.71 2.45 -2.06
C ALA A 24 36.32 3.21 -3.33
N THR A 25 37.24 3.29 -4.30
CA THR A 25 36.99 3.94 -5.59
C THR A 25 36.00 3.13 -6.44
N MET A 26 36.09 1.82 -6.47
CA MET A 26 35.13 0.95 -7.16
C MET A 26 33.72 1.06 -6.56
N TYR A 27 33.63 1.17 -5.24
CA TYR A 27 32.35 1.35 -4.56
C TYR A 27 31.71 2.70 -4.91
N GLU A 28 32.50 3.80 -4.93
CA GLU A 28 32.03 5.10 -5.39
C GLU A 28 31.62 5.07 -6.88
N MET A 29 32.36 4.37 -7.73
CA MET A 29 32.00 4.19 -9.14
C MET A 29 30.68 3.41 -9.30
N ARG A 30 30.43 2.39 -8.47
CA ARG A 30 29.13 1.70 -8.42
C ARG A 30 27.99 2.65 -8.02
N ARG A 31 28.22 3.50 -7.01
CA ARG A 31 27.24 4.49 -6.55
C ARG A 31 26.88 5.47 -7.66
N VAL A 32 27.89 5.94 -8.39
CA VAL A 32 27.73 6.83 -9.55
C VAL A 32 26.96 6.13 -10.66
N ARG A 33 27.32 4.89 -11.00
CA ARG A 33 26.64 4.08 -12.03
C ARG A 33 25.17 3.84 -11.67
N SER A 34 24.87 3.56 -10.41
CA SER A 34 23.50 3.40 -9.90
C SER A 34 22.70 4.71 -9.98
N ALA A 35 23.33 5.85 -9.70
CA ALA A 35 22.71 7.16 -9.85
C ALA A 35 22.39 7.48 -11.32
N LEU A 36 23.30 7.10 -12.24
CA LEU A 36 23.11 7.26 -13.69
C LEU A 36 22.00 6.41 -14.27
N ALA A 37 21.95 5.12 -13.96
CA ALA A 37 20.87 4.26 -14.42
C ALA A 37 19.50 4.81 -13.98
N ARG A 38 19.46 5.54 -12.85
CA ARG A 38 18.25 6.25 -12.40
C ARG A 38 17.97 7.53 -13.19
N VAL A 39 19.02 8.23 -13.63
CA VAL A 39 18.91 9.41 -14.51
C VAL A 39 18.45 8.95 -15.89
N GLU A 40 19.07 7.94 -16.49
CA GLU A 40 18.69 7.37 -17.79
C GLU A 40 17.24 6.84 -17.79
N ALA A 41 16.81 6.19 -16.71
CA ALA A 41 15.41 5.77 -16.54
C ALA A 41 14.44 6.96 -16.40
N ARG A 42 14.92 8.14 -15.94
CA ARG A 42 14.15 9.40 -15.92
C ARG A 42 14.20 10.13 -17.25
N GLU A 43 15.30 10.08 -18.00
CA GLU A 43 15.48 10.79 -19.27
C GLU A 43 14.72 10.17 -20.44
N ALA A 44 14.34 8.91 -20.37
CA ALA A 44 13.31 8.35 -21.24
C ALA A 44 11.99 9.17 -21.17
N ILE A 45 11.92 10.14 -20.24
CA ILE A 45 10.74 10.99 -19.99
C ILE A 45 10.98 12.47 -20.30
N VAL A 46 12.26 12.98 -20.31
CA VAL A 46 12.54 14.44 -20.51
C VAL A 46 13.87 14.62 -21.27
N GLY A 47 13.82 15.03 -22.52
CA GLY A 47 15.03 15.22 -23.34
C GLY A 47 15.56 16.65 -23.37
N THR A 48 16.78 16.90 -22.91
CA THR A 48 17.56 18.11 -23.26
C THR A 48 19.02 17.79 -23.59
N ARG A 49 19.61 18.60 -24.50
CA ARG A 49 20.93 18.38 -25.14
C ARG A 49 22.13 18.53 -24.21
N ALA A 50 21.99 19.25 -23.11
CA ALA A 50 23.09 19.45 -22.14
C ALA A 50 23.31 18.24 -21.22
N GLU A 51 22.24 17.49 -20.94
CA GLU A 51 22.29 16.26 -20.14
C GLU A 51 22.94 15.10 -20.92
N ALA A 52 22.76 15.06 -22.25
CA ALA A 52 23.37 14.03 -23.12
C ALA A 52 24.92 14.08 -23.16
N VAL A 53 25.53 15.26 -22.94
CA VAL A 53 26.99 15.41 -22.90
C VAL A 53 27.55 14.89 -21.58
N ALA A 54 26.92 15.21 -20.46
CA ALA A 54 27.29 14.67 -19.14
C ALA A 54 27.15 13.14 -19.08
N ILE A 55 26.13 12.56 -19.72
CA ILE A 55 25.90 11.13 -19.84
C ILE A 55 27.02 10.44 -20.65
N GLY A 56 27.48 11.05 -21.73
CA GLY A 56 28.57 10.51 -22.54
C GLY A 56 29.89 10.40 -21.77
N GLU A 57 30.24 11.40 -20.95
CA GLU A 57 31.43 11.39 -20.10
C GLU A 57 31.35 10.32 -19.01
N VAL A 58 30.18 10.14 -18.44
CA VAL A 58 29.96 9.15 -17.40
C VAL A 58 29.88 7.72 -17.97
N ALA A 59 29.33 7.52 -19.18
CA ALA A 59 29.36 6.24 -19.88
C ALA A 59 30.82 5.79 -20.17
N MET A 60 31.71 6.75 -20.43
CA MET A 60 33.13 6.48 -20.63
C MET A 60 33.80 6.03 -19.32
N LEU A 61 33.49 6.66 -18.19
CA LEU A 61 33.98 6.29 -16.86
C LEU A 61 33.45 4.91 -16.41
N VAL A 62 32.19 4.61 -16.70
CA VAL A 62 31.58 3.29 -16.48
C VAL A 62 32.31 2.21 -17.29
N SER A 63 32.65 2.49 -18.55
CA SER A 63 33.43 1.59 -19.42
C SER A 63 34.86 1.35 -18.88
N GLU A 64 35.49 2.35 -18.29
CA GLU A 64 36.80 2.22 -17.64
C GLU A 64 36.73 1.43 -16.33
N ALA A 65 35.66 1.64 -15.53
CA ALA A 65 35.38 0.86 -14.34
C ALA A 65 35.14 -0.62 -14.65
N GLN A 66 34.43 -0.92 -15.73
CA GLN A 66 34.20 -2.30 -16.21
C GLN A 66 35.51 -2.98 -16.61
N ARG A 67 36.43 -2.26 -17.27
CA ARG A 67 37.75 -2.80 -17.61
C ARG A 67 38.60 -3.06 -16.36
N ALA A 68 38.59 -2.17 -15.38
CA ALA A 68 39.26 -2.37 -14.11
C ALA A 68 38.67 -3.55 -13.32
N GLN A 69 37.35 -3.70 -13.33
CA GLN A 69 36.65 -4.83 -12.73
C GLN A 69 37.04 -6.17 -13.41
N SER A 70 37.13 -6.20 -14.74
CA SER A 70 37.56 -7.39 -15.50
C SER A 70 39.01 -7.78 -15.15
N THR A 71 39.91 -6.79 -15.02
CA THR A 71 41.29 -7.04 -14.60
C THR A 71 41.37 -7.58 -13.18
N MET A 72 40.54 -7.08 -12.28
CA MET A 72 40.47 -7.56 -10.90
C MET A 72 39.83 -8.93 -10.79
N GLN A 73 38.81 -9.25 -11.61
CA GLN A 73 38.26 -10.61 -11.72
C GLN A 73 39.28 -11.63 -12.22
N GLN A 74 40.14 -11.26 -13.19
CA GLN A 74 41.27 -12.09 -13.61
C GLN A 74 42.31 -12.30 -12.51
N TRP A 75 42.50 -11.31 -11.65
CA TRP A 75 43.40 -11.40 -10.50
C TRP A 75 42.82 -12.27 -9.39
N LEU A 76 41.50 -12.16 -9.12
CA LEU A 76 40.74 -12.97 -8.17
C LEU A 76 40.52 -14.43 -8.63
N SER A 77 40.61 -14.72 -9.94
CA SER A 77 40.51 -16.08 -10.47
C SER A 77 41.77 -16.95 -10.29
N ARG A 78 42.85 -16.37 -9.72
CA ARG A 78 44.02 -17.19 -9.33
C ARG A 78 43.65 -18.01 -8.08
N PRO A 79 44.09 -19.29 -8.00
CA PRO A 79 43.78 -20.15 -6.85
C PRO A 79 44.29 -19.48 -5.57
N LEU A 80 43.35 -19.13 -4.71
CA LEU A 80 43.59 -18.51 -3.42
C LEU A 80 43.79 -19.59 -2.35
N PRO A 81 44.70 -19.42 -1.37
CA PRO A 81 44.79 -20.32 -0.23
C PRO A 81 43.45 -20.31 0.53
N GLY A 82 42.92 -21.52 0.83
CA GLY A 82 41.59 -21.70 1.44
C GLY A 82 41.52 -21.30 2.89
N ASP A 83 41.56 -20.01 3.21
CA ASP A 83 41.47 -19.57 4.59
C ASP A 83 40.46 -18.41 4.75
N ALA A 84 39.62 -18.50 5.81
CA ALA A 84 38.66 -17.46 6.18
C ALA A 84 39.31 -16.08 6.45
N ALA A 85 40.63 -16.04 6.70
CA ALA A 85 41.40 -14.81 6.81
C ALA A 85 41.38 -13.97 5.52
N LEU A 86 41.20 -14.60 4.36
CA LEU A 86 41.12 -13.92 3.04
C LEU A 86 39.88 -13.07 2.86
N LEU A 87 38.75 -13.44 3.49
CA LEU A 87 37.54 -12.62 3.47
C LEU A 87 37.69 -11.31 4.25
N ARG A 88 38.69 -11.22 5.12
CA ARG A 88 39.03 -10.01 5.89
C ARG A 88 40.10 -9.14 5.20
N THR A 89 40.59 -9.55 4.05
CA THR A 89 41.46 -8.70 3.23
C THR A 89 40.62 -7.74 2.39
N PRO A 90 41.15 -6.57 2.03
CA PRO A 90 40.43 -5.63 1.18
C PRO A 90 39.94 -6.23 -0.14
N LEU A 91 40.72 -7.13 -0.76
CA LEU A 91 40.34 -7.85 -1.99
C LEU A 91 39.20 -8.86 -1.78
N GLY A 92 39.25 -9.62 -0.67
CA GLY A 92 38.16 -10.52 -0.29
C GLY A 92 36.86 -9.77 -0.01
N THR A 93 36.94 -8.60 0.61
CA THR A 93 35.82 -7.70 0.87
C THR A 93 35.18 -7.19 -0.41
N ALA A 94 35.96 -6.78 -1.41
CA ALA A 94 35.43 -6.32 -2.70
C ALA A 94 34.77 -7.47 -3.48
N ALA A 95 35.44 -8.64 -3.54
CA ALA A 95 34.87 -9.80 -4.17
C ALA A 95 33.56 -10.24 -3.54
N LEU A 96 33.45 -10.13 -2.21
CA LEU A 96 32.24 -10.43 -1.48
C LEU A 96 31.11 -9.43 -1.82
N ALA A 97 31.43 -8.12 -1.84
CA ALA A 97 30.47 -7.09 -2.23
C ALA A 97 29.96 -7.31 -3.66
N ASP A 98 30.85 -7.64 -4.60
CA ASP A 98 30.49 -7.95 -5.99
C ASP A 98 29.62 -9.22 -6.12
N ALA A 99 29.84 -10.22 -5.29
CA ALA A 99 29.02 -11.43 -5.26
C ALA A 99 27.64 -11.20 -4.64
N ILE A 100 27.49 -10.21 -3.78
CA ILE A 100 26.25 -9.94 -3.03
C ILE A 100 25.40 -8.89 -3.72
N LEU A 101 26.01 -7.78 -4.16
CA LEU A 101 25.26 -6.62 -4.64
C LEU A 101 25.04 -6.71 -6.18
N PRO A 102 23.85 -6.38 -6.67
CA PRO A 102 23.59 -6.22 -8.10
C PRO A 102 24.49 -5.16 -8.75
N GLU A 103 24.62 -5.24 -10.07
CA GLU A 103 25.44 -4.31 -10.86
C GLU A 103 24.98 -2.85 -10.70
N VAL A 104 23.65 -2.64 -10.63
CA VAL A 104 23.05 -1.35 -10.36
C VAL A 104 22.53 -1.35 -8.92
N TRP A 105 23.25 -0.67 -8.03
CA TRP A 105 22.96 -0.69 -6.60
C TRP A 105 23.21 0.67 -5.95
N ASP A 106 22.31 1.08 -5.03
CA ASP A 106 22.43 2.29 -4.24
C ASP A 106 22.53 1.95 -2.74
N PRO A 107 23.72 2.06 -2.15
CA PRO A 107 23.95 1.70 -0.75
C PRO A 107 23.15 2.56 0.25
N GLU A 108 22.74 3.76 -0.15
CA GLU A 108 21.93 4.65 0.70
C GLU A 108 20.44 4.25 0.72
N SER A 109 19.94 3.69 -0.40
CA SER A 109 18.51 3.45 -0.59
C SER A 109 18.14 1.98 -0.66
N ASP A 110 19.02 1.11 -1.18
CA ASP A 110 18.67 -0.27 -1.46
C ASP A 110 18.88 -1.18 -0.24
N LEU A 111 18.14 -2.27 -0.15
CA LEU A 111 18.08 -3.16 1.02
C LEU A 111 18.85 -4.45 0.79
N VAL A 112 19.72 -4.80 1.72
CA VAL A 112 20.33 -6.14 1.79
C VAL A 112 19.63 -6.96 2.85
N VAL A 113 19.14 -8.14 2.49
CA VAL A 113 18.58 -9.13 3.40
C VAL A 113 19.54 -10.33 3.45
N LEU A 114 20.03 -10.64 4.64
CA LEU A 114 20.92 -11.77 4.90
C LEU A 114 20.18 -12.82 5.73
N VAL A 115 20.12 -14.06 5.25
CA VAL A 115 19.34 -15.13 5.88
C VAL A 115 20.25 -16.25 6.38
N GLY A 116 20.17 -16.57 7.65
CA GLY A 116 20.87 -17.68 8.29
C GLY A 116 22.11 -17.29 9.10
N PRO A 117 22.67 -18.24 9.86
CA PRO A 117 23.76 -18.01 10.79
C PRO A 117 25.10 -17.76 10.09
N GLY A 118 26.04 -17.10 10.77
CA GLY A 118 27.41 -16.89 10.33
C GLY A 118 27.60 -15.76 9.31
N LEU A 119 26.54 -14.98 8.99
CA LEU A 119 26.61 -13.86 8.05
C LEU A 119 26.92 -12.52 8.74
N GLY A 120 27.12 -12.48 10.06
CA GLY A 120 27.46 -11.25 10.79
C GLY A 120 28.72 -10.55 10.28
N GLY A 121 29.77 -11.33 9.92
CA GLY A 121 30.97 -10.77 9.31
C GLY A 121 30.71 -10.16 7.93
N VAL A 122 29.81 -10.73 7.15
CA VAL A 122 29.35 -10.18 5.85
C VAL A 122 28.59 -8.88 6.07
N ALA A 123 27.67 -8.86 7.03
CA ALA A 123 26.89 -7.68 7.37
C ALA A 123 27.81 -6.51 7.81
N GLN A 124 28.81 -6.79 8.65
CA GLN A 124 29.79 -5.78 9.07
C GLN A 124 30.58 -5.21 7.87
N ILE A 125 31.08 -6.08 6.99
CA ILE A 125 31.83 -5.66 5.81
C ILE A 125 30.96 -4.76 4.90
N LEU A 126 29.69 -5.12 4.66
CA LEU A 126 28.77 -4.31 3.88
C LEU A 126 28.49 -2.95 4.54
N SER A 127 28.35 -2.92 5.87
CA SER A 127 28.21 -1.70 6.64
C SER A 127 29.44 -0.81 6.52
N ASP A 128 30.62 -1.38 6.65
CA ASP A 128 31.91 -0.65 6.51
C ASP A 128 32.10 -0.09 5.08
N LEU A 129 31.51 -0.75 4.08
CA LEU A 129 31.46 -0.27 2.69
C LEU A 129 30.38 0.79 2.44
N GLY A 130 29.65 1.22 3.48
CA GLY A 130 28.66 2.28 3.41
C GLY A 130 27.23 1.81 3.10
N GLN A 131 26.97 0.49 3.08
CA GLN A 131 25.60 -0.01 2.97
C GLN A 131 24.79 0.36 4.21
N LYS A 132 23.73 1.18 4.03
CA LYS A 132 22.96 1.75 5.15
C LYS A 132 21.81 0.85 5.62
N ARG A 133 21.32 -0.04 4.74
CA ARG A 133 20.13 -0.83 5.02
C ARG A 133 20.45 -2.30 4.88
N ILE A 134 20.79 -2.90 6.01
CA ILE A 134 21.05 -4.34 6.12
C ILE A 134 20.12 -4.89 7.18
N VAL A 135 19.40 -5.96 6.85
CA VAL A 135 18.56 -6.70 7.78
C VAL A 135 19.02 -8.15 7.76
N THR A 136 19.25 -8.73 8.93
CA THR A 136 19.56 -10.16 9.07
C THR A 136 18.34 -10.90 9.61
N LEU A 137 18.09 -12.10 9.08
CA LEU A 137 17.12 -13.06 9.59
C LEU A 137 17.86 -14.30 10.06
N ASP A 138 17.64 -14.73 11.31
CA ASP A 138 18.33 -15.86 11.95
C ASP A 138 19.86 -15.70 11.98
N GLY A 139 20.36 -14.49 11.83
CA GLY A 139 21.78 -14.19 11.89
C GLY A 139 22.19 -13.61 13.24
N GLU A 140 23.45 -13.19 13.34
CA GLU A 140 23.96 -12.47 14.50
C GLU A 140 23.81 -10.97 14.30
N GLY A 141 23.35 -10.26 15.33
CA GLY A 141 23.33 -8.78 15.33
C GLY A 141 24.76 -8.23 15.39
N VAL A 142 25.13 -7.33 14.49
CA VAL A 142 26.43 -6.68 14.42
C VAL A 142 26.27 -5.19 14.19
N GLY A 143 26.75 -4.36 15.12
CA GLY A 143 26.71 -2.90 14.98
C GLY A 143 25.31 -2.36 14.76
N ASP A 144 25.14 -1.50 13.75
CA ASP A 144 23.84 -0.87 13.39
C ASP A 144 22.98 -1.75 12.47
N VAL A 145 23.34 -3.01 12.24
CA VAL A 145 22.59 -3.95 11.40
C VAL A 145 21.32 -4.39 12.13
N LEU A 146 20.19 -4.25 11.45
CA LEU A 146 18.90 -4.66 11.98
C LEU A 146 18.80 -6.19 12.00
N HIS A 147 18.47 -6.74 13.15
CA HIS A 147 18.40 -8.19 13.35
C HIS A 147 16.98 -8.65 13.63
N THR A 148 16.57 -9.76 13.02
CA THR A 148 15.25 -10.35 13.15
C THR A 148 15.33 -11.87 13.31
N GLN A 149 14.36 -12.47 14.00
CA GLN A 149 14.29 -13.92 14.24
C GLN A 149 13.06 -14.58 13.61
N SER A 150 12.13 -13.78 13.12
CA SER A 150 10.93 -14.27 12.42
C SER A 150 10.66 -13.53 11.13
N ILE A 151 9.84 -14.11 10.26
CA ILE A 151 9.40 -13.47 9.02
C ILE A 151 8.53 -12.24 9.32
N GLU A 152 7.74 -12.29 10.38
CA GLU A 152 6.92 -11.18 10.88
C GLU A 152 7.79 -10.01 11.32
N GLU A 153 8.84 -10.28 12.11
CA GLU A 153 9.81 -9.26 12.51
C GLU A 153 10.57 -8.68 11.32
N LEU A 154 10.97 -9.51 10.35
CA LEU A 154 11.59 -9.06 9.10
C LEU A 154 10.67 -8.09 8.36
N SER A 155 9.41 -8.46 8.18
CA SER A 155 8.40 -7.63 7.54
C SER A 155 8.18 -6.31 8.28
N ALA A 156 8.04 -6.35 9.60
CA ALA A 156 7.88 -5.16 10.44
C ALA A 156 9.11 -4.24 10.34
N THR A 157 10.31 -4.80 10.42
CA THR A 157 11.58 -4.06 10.32
C THR A 157 11.70 -3.36 8.96
N ILE A 158 11.40 -4.05 7.84
CA ILE A 158 11.44 -3.43 6.51
C ILE A 158 10.42 -2.27 6.42
N ARG A 159 9.25 -2.39 7.06
CA ARG A 159 8.24 -1.31 7.10
C ARG A 159 8.72 -0.05 7.82
N THR A 160 9.65 -0.14 8.76
CA THR A 160 10.22 1.04 9.44
C THR A 160 11.07 1.92 8.51
N LEU A 161 11.39 1.45 7.31
CA LEU A 161 12.15 2.20 6.31
C LEU A 161 11.34 3.31 5.59
N VAL A 162 10.06 3.48 5.90
CA VAL A 162 9.23 4.63 5.51
C VAL A 162 9.76 5.87 6.29
N PRO A 163 9.84 7.09 5.70
CA PRO A 163 9.26 7.51 4.41
C PRO A 163 10.14 7.27 3.18
N ASN A 164 11.35 6.79 3.34
CA ASN A 164 12.29 6.53 2.23
C ASN A 164 12.41 5.01 1.98
N PRO A 165 11.41 4.35 1.40
CA PRO A 165 11.44 2.93 1.16
C PRO A 165 12.58 2.56 0.19
N PRO A 166 13.18 1.37 0.33
CA PRO A 166 14.15 0.85 -0.61
C PRO A 166 13.61 0.82 -2.05
N LEU A 167 14.47 1.04 -3.02
CA LEU A 167 14.13 0.93 -4.44
C LEU A 167 14.11 -0.52 -4.88
N GLN A 168 15.05 -1.32 -4.39
CA GLN A 168 15.19 -2.75 -4.63
C GLN A 168 15.81 -3.44 -3.42
N PHE A 169 15.84 -4.76 -3.44
CA PHE A 169 16.56 -5.55 -2.45
C PHE A 169 17.37 -6.66 -3.10
N THR A 170 18.41 -7.09 -2.42
CA THR A 170 19.09 -8.35 -2.67
C THR A 170 18.98 -9.23 -1.43
N LEU A 171 18.86 -10.54 -1.64
CA LEU A 171 18.85 -11.53 -0.56
C LEU A 171 19.99 -12.51 -0.77
N LYS A 172 20.73 -12.76 0.29
CA LYS A 172 21.76 -13.80 0.33
C LYS A 172 21.56 -14.67 1.55
N ALA A 173 21.71 -15.97 1.36
CA ALA A 173 21.51 -16.95 2.40
C ALA A 173 22.84 -17.65 2.75
N ALA A 174 23.00 -18.01 4.01
CA ALA A 174 24.05 -18.94 4.42
C ALA A 174 23.82 -20.31 3.76
N LEU A 175 24.91 -21.05 3.50
CA LEU A 175 24.81 -22.42 2.93
C LEU A 175 24.02 -23.38 3.82
N SER A 176 23.98 -23.10 5.12
CA SER A 176 23.23 -23.86 6.13
C SER A 176 21.81 -23.37 6.38
N ALA A 177 21.38 -22.30 5.68
CA ALA A 177 20.03 -21.78 5.85
C ALA A 177 19.00 -22.76 5.25
N ASP A 178 17.85 -22.86 5.93
CA ASP A 178 16.71 -23.63 5.44
C ASP A 178 16.14 -23.01 4.15
N PRO A 179 16.04 -23.75 3.04
CA PRO A 179 15.53 -23.22 1.78
C PRO A 179 14.10 -22.66 1.88
N GLU A 180 13.20 -23.29 2.63
CA GLU A 180 11.82 -22.81 2.82
C GLU A 180 11.81 -21.46 3.54
N ARG A 181 12.68 -21.29 4.52
CA ARG A 181 12.82 -20.02 5.25
C ARG A 181 13.44 -18.92 4.39
N VAL A 182 14.36 -19.27 3.50
CA VAL A 182 14.94 -18.32 2.52
C VAL A 182 13.89 -17.84 1.54
N GLU A 183 13.06 -18.74 1.02
CA GLU A 183 11.96 -18.41 0.13
C GLU A 183 10.92 -17.52 0.84
N ALA A 184 10.52 -17.88 2.06
CA ALA A 184 9.60 -17.07 2.87
C ALA A 184 10.15 -15.67 3.15
N ALA A 185 11.45 -15.53 3.43
CA ALA A 185 12.10 -14.22 3.60
C ALA A 185 12.11 -13.38 2.31
N ALA A 186 12.35 -14.03 1.16
CA ALA A 186 12.33 -13.35 -0.13
C ALA A 186 10.92 -12.87 -0.49
N ASP A 187 9.90 -13.68 -0.23
CA ASP A 187 8.51 -13.31 -0.46
C ASP A 187 8.07 -12.18 0.46
N ALA A 188 8.39 -12.27 1.75
CA ALA A 188 8.09 -11.21 2.72
C ALA A 188 8.74 -9.88 2.33
N ALA A 189 10.03 -9.89 1.98
CA ALA A 189 10.72 -8.68 1.53
C ALA A 189 10.09 -8.10 0.24
N ARG A 190 9.76 -8.97 -0.72
CA ARG A 190 9.13 -8.57 -1.98
C ARG A 190 7.75 -7.94 -1.76
N ASP A 191 6.95 -8.53 -0.91
CA ASP A 191 5.61 -8.06 -0.59
C ASP A 191 5.65 -6.72 0.14
N VAL A 192 6.47 -6.59 1.19
CA VAL A 192 6.60 -5.32 1.93
C VAL A 192 7.13 -4.20 1.03
N LEU A 193 8.12 -4.47 0.17
CA LEU A 193 8.62 -3.46 -0.77
C LEU A 193 7.57 -3.09 -1.82
N GLY A 194 6.75 -4.05 -2.25
CA GLY A 194 5.58 -3.79 -3.09
C GLY A 194 4.61 -2.83 -2.43
N ASP A 195 4.26 -3.08 -1.17
CA ASP A 195 3.39 -2.25 -0.35
C ASP A 195 3.94 -0.81 -0.21
N LEU A 196 5.21 -0.69 0.15
CA LEU A 196 5.88 0.61 0.31
C LEU A 196 5.94 1.42 -1.00
N ARG A 197 6.13 0.74 -2.14
CA ARG A 197 6.09 1.38 -3.47
C ARG A 197 4.70 1.90 -3.80
N ILE A 198 3.66 1.11 -3.53
CA ILE A 198 2.27 1.52 -3.75
C ILE A 198 1.97 2.77 -2.90
N HIS A 199 2.29 2.72 -1.62
CA HIS A 199 2.09 3.86 -0.71
C HIS A 199 2.81 5.12 -1.20
N ARG A 200 4.09 5.03 -1.55
CA ARG A 200 4.86 6.15 -2.10
C ARG A 200 4.28 6.70 -3.41
N ASN A 201 3.86 5.80 -4.31
CA ASN A 201 3.28 6.22 -5.58
C ASN A 201 1.93 6.92 -5.37
N THR A 202 1.12 6.47 -4.41
CA THR A 202 -0.13 7.14 -4.02
C THR A 202 0.14 8.55 -3.49
N ILE A 203 1.08 8.72 -2.56
CA ILE A 203 1.47 10.04 -2.06
C ILE A 203 1.93 10.94 -3.22
N ARG A 204 2.81 10.44 -4.10
CA ARG A 204 3.27 11.24 -5.25
C ARG A 204 2.16 11.64 -6.21
N ALA A 205 1.19 10.74 -6.42
CA ALA A 205 0.09 11.00 -7.35
C ALA A 205 -0.92 12.00 -6.79
N PHE A 206 -1.15 12.00 -5.49
CA PHE A 206 -2.27 12.70 -4.88
C PHE A 206 -1.90 13.81 -3.89
N SER A 207 -0.63 13.97 -3.46
CA SER A 207 -0.27 14.94 -2.43
C SER A 207 -0.71 16.37 -2.75
N GLN A 208 -0.50 16.82 -4.00
CA GLN A 208 -0.96 18.15 -4.44
C GLN A 208 -2.49 18.22 -4.44
N THR A 209 -3.16 17.23 -5.00
CA THR A 209 -4.62 17.14 -5.04
C THR A 209 -5.22 17.16 -3.64
N TRP A 210 -4.66 16.43 -2.71
CA TRP A 210 -5.12 16.44 -1.30
C TRP A 210 -5.03 17.83 -0.68
N VAL A 211 -3.91 18.54 -0.87
CA VAL A 211 -3.76 19.90 -0.35
C VAL A 211 -4.79 20.85 -0.98
N GLU A 212 -4.91 20.85 -2.31
CA GLU A 212 -5.85 21.71 -3.04
C GLU A 212 -7.30 21.45 -2.64
N GLN A 213 -7.69 20.19 -2.52
CA GLN A 213 -9.05 19.79 -2.15
C GLN A 213 -9.32 20.03 -0.67
N GLY A 214 -8.40 19.71 0.23
CA GLY A 214 -8.52 20.00 1.65
C GLY A 214 -8.78 21.49 1.91
N LEU A 215 -8.00 22.37 1.24
CA LEU A 215 -8.22 23.82 1.35
C LEU A 215 -9.55 24.26 0.70
N SER A 216 -9.93 23.68 -0.43
CA SER A 216 -11.21 24.00 -1.10
C SER A 216 -12.42 23.55 -0.28
N ASN A 217 -12.28 22.49 0.50
CA ASN A 217 -13.34 21.93 1.33
C ASN A 217 -13.50 22.61 2.69
N LEU A 218 -12.60 23.53 3.08
CA LEU A 218 -12.68 24.22 4.37
C LEU A 218 -14.07 24.82 4.69
N PRO A 219 -14.78 25.45 3.73
CA PRO A 219 -16.14 25.95 4.01
C PRO A 219 -17.14 24.85 4.35
N ALA A 220 -17.03 23.69 3.72
CA ALA A 220 -17.88 22.54 4.01
C ALA A 220 -17.50 21.88 5.35
N ILE A 221 -16.20 21.74 5.63
CA ILE A 221 -15.67 21.21 6.89
C ILE A 221 -16.06 22.12 8.08
N GLY A 222 -15.99 23.43 7.88
CA GLY A 222 -16.44 24.40 8.91
C GLY A 222 -17.96 24.40 9.11
N LYS A 223 -18.72 23.97 8.11
CA LYS A 223 -20.19 23.87 8.20
C LYS A 223 -20.67 22.56 8.81
N TRP A 224 -20.08 21.43 8.43
CA TRP A 224 -20.57 20.10 8.81
C TRP A 224 -19.72 19.50 9.94
N PRO A 225 -20.33 18.76 10.89
CA PRO A 225 -19.56 18.11 11.95
C PRO A 225 -18.67 17.01 11.42
N SER A 226 -17.63 16.69 12.21
CA SER A 226 -16.84 15.49 11.93
C SER A 226 -17.50 14.23 12.51
N VAL A 227 -16.95 13.07 12.16
CA VAL A 227 -17.37 11.77 12.68
C VAL A 227 -17.29 11.66 14.21
N VAL A 228 -16.58 12.59 14.86
CA VAL A 228 -16.49 12.70 16.33
C VAL A 228 -17.85 13.03 16.95
N ALA A 229 -18.69 13.78 16.25
CA ALA A 229 -20.02 14.20 16.77
C ALA A 229 -20.93 13.02 17.10
N ILE A 230 -20.74 11.86 16.47
CA ILE A 230 -21.51 10.64 16.76
C ILE A 230 -21.25 10.15 18.20
N GLY A 231 -20.04 10.35 18.72
CA GLY A 231 -19.68 9.88 20.06
C GLY A 231 -19.99 8.38 20.24
N ASP A 232 -20.68 8.06 21.32
CA ASP A 232 -21.10 6.70 21.68
C ASP A 232 -22.56 6.37 21.25
N ALA A 233 -23.20 7.21 20.43
CA ALA A 233 -24.60 7.02 20.05
C ALA A 233 -24.87 5.66 19.35
N PHE A 234 -23.87 5.14 18.64
CA PHE A 234 -23.97 3.84 17.96
C PHE A 234 -23.30 2.69 18.74
N ALA A 235 -22.87 2.92 19.98
CA ALA A 235 -22.26 1.86 20.77
C ALA A 235 -23.18 0.65 20.94
N GLY A 236 -22.67 -0.53 20.63
CA GLY A 236 -23.43 -1.80 20.66
C GLY A 236 -24.52 -1.92 19.60
N LYS A 237 -24.62 -0.99 18.64
CA LYS A 237 -25.59 -1.09 17.54
C LYS A 237 -24.95 -1.85 16.37
N PRO A 238 -25.71 -2.76 15.69
CA PRO A 238 -25.21 -3.47 14.54
C PRO A 238 -24.98 -2.51 13.36
N MET A 239 -23.84 -2.70 12.65
CA MET A 239 -23.55 -1.99 11.41
C MET A 239 -23.30 -2.98 10.27
N VAL A 240 -23.99 -2.81 9.15
CA VAL A 240 -23.79 -3.56 7.91
C VAL A 240 -22.97 -2.69 6.95
N ILE A 241 -21.78 -3.17 6.59
CA ILE A 241 -20.88 -2.54 5.63
C ILE A 241 -21.03 -3.25 4.29
N VAL A 242 -21.64 -2.56 3.32
CA VAL A 242 -21.98 -3.13 2.02
C VAL A 242 -20.93 -2.72 0.99
N ALA A 243 -20.05 -3.65 0.64
CA ALA A 243 -19.04 -3.49 -0.40
C ALA A 243 -19.58 -3.90 -1.79
N PRO A 244 -18.95 -3.42 -2.88
CA PRO A 244 -19.48 -3.59 -4.24
C PRO A 244 -19.06 -4.91 -4.93
N GLY A 245 -18.56 -5.89 -4.20
CA GLY A 245 -18.09 -7.14 -4.78
C GLY A 245 -19.19 -7.95 -5.46
N PRO A 246 -18.84 -8.87 -6.36
CA PRO A 246 -19.80 -9.64 -7.16
C PRO A 246 -20.80 -10.47 -6.33
N SER A 247 -20.38 -11.00 -5.17
CA SER A 247 -21.23 -11.78 -4.27
C SER A 247 -22.40 -10.97 -3.69
N LEU A 248 -22.33 -9.63 -3.69
CA LEU A 248 -23.47 -8.79 -3.28
C LEU A 248 -24.74 -9.13 -4.06
N ALA A 249 -24.64 -9.62 -5.30
CA ALA A 249 -25.80 -10.04 -6.08
C ALA A 249 -26.61 -11.14 -5.39
N VAL A 250 -25.98 -12.00 -4.59
CA VAL A 250 -26.65 -13.08 -3.84
C VAL A 250 -27.41 -12.52 -2.63
N ASN A 251 -26.80 -11.55 -1.94
CA ASN A 251 -27.26 -11.06 -0.64
C ASN A 251 -28.08 -9.77 -0.70
N ALA A 252 -28.08 -9.06 -1.84
CA ALA A 252 -28.76 -7.77 -1.98
C ALA A 252 -30.23 -7.81 -1.54
N GLY A 253 -30.94 -8.88 -1.90
CA GLY A 253 -32.36 -9.04 -1.51
C GLY A 253 -32.59 -9.17 0.00
N LEU A 254 -31.61 -9.63 0.75
CA LEU A 254 -31.68 -9.78 2.22
C LEU A 254 -31.42 -8.47 2.96
N LEU A 255 -30.71 -7.52 2.34
CA LEU A 255 -30.40 -6.22 2.97
C LEU A 255 -31.65 -5.48 3.42
N ARG A 256 -32.75 -5.63 2.69
CA ARG A 256 -34.03 -4.99 3.03
C ARG A 256 -34.59 -5.43 4.39
N SER A 257 -34.30 -6.66 4.80
CA SER A 257 -34.75 -7.18 6.11
C SER A 257 -33.92 -6.64 7.27
N LEU A 258 -32.76 -6.01 6.99
CA LEU A 258 -31.87 -5.42 7.96
C LEU A 258 -32.08 -3.90 8.09
N GLN A 259 -32.77 -3.27 7.14
CA GLN A 259 -33.11 -1.86 7.22
C GLN A 259 -34.03 -1.60 8.43
N GLY A 260 -33.69 -0.61 9.24
CA GLY A 260 -34.38 -0.33 10.51
C GLY A 260 -34.02 -1.28 11.65
N LYS A 261 -32.99 -2.14 11.47
CA LYS A 261 -32.44 -3.01 12.53
C LYS A 261 -30.93 -2.90 12.64
N ALA A 262 -30.28 -2.34 11.64
CA ALA A 262 -28.86 -2.10 11.60
C ALA A 262 -28.57 -0.77 10.91
N ILE A 263 -27.42 -0.20 11.19
CA ILE A 263 -26.87 0.92 10.46
C ILE A 263 -26.40 0.42 9.11
N ILE A 264 -26.98 0.87 8.00
CA ILE A 264 -26.59 0.45 6.65
C ILE A 264 -25.57 1.46 6.10
N THR A 265 -24.34 1.01 5.95
CA THR A 265 -23.23 1.80 5.39
C THR A 265 -22.80 1.20 4.07
N CYS A 266 -22.63 2.03 3.05
CA CYS A 266 -22.13 1.60 1.74
C CYS A 266 -21.08 2.59 1.19
N PHE A 267 -20.61 2.35 -0.04
CA PHE A 267 -19.63 3.17 -0.72
C PHE A 267 -20.19 3.71 -2.03
N SER A 268 -19.50 4.64 -2.67
CA SER A 268 -19.92 5.15 -3.97
C SER A 268 -20.24 4.04 -4.98
N HIS A 269 -19.36 3.02 -5.10
CA HIS A 269 -19.56 1.88 -6.02
C HIS A 269 -20.69 0.93 -5.63
N SER A 270 -21.05 0.83 -4.35
CA SER A 270 -22.15 -0.02 -3.87
C SER A 270 -23.48 0.72 -3.68
N LEU A 271 -23.50 2.05 -3.82
CA LEU A 271 -24.71 2.86 -3.64
C LEU A 271 -25.85 2.43 -4.58
N LYS A 272 -25.61 2.38 -5.90
CA LYS A 272 -26.64 1.94 -6.87
C LYS A 272 -27.12 0.51 -6.64
N PRO A 273 -26.25 -0.48 -6.37
CA PRO A 273 -26.65 -1.82 -5.94
C PRO A 273 -27.57 -1.83 -4.72
N VAL A 274 -27.26 -1.06 -3.68
CA VAL A 274 -28.06 -0.97 -2.44
C VAL A 274 -29.43 -0.35 -2.73
N LEU A 275 -29.46 0.77 -3.46
CA LEU A 275 -30.73 1.40 -3.87
C LEU A 275 -31.57 0.48 -4.77
N ALA A 276 -30.94 -0.25 -5.70
CA ALA A 276 -31.62 -1.22 -6.56
C ALA A 276 -32.22 -2.39 -5.76
N ALA A 277 -31.64 -2.75 -4.62
CA ALA A 277 -32.23 -3.72 -3.67
C ALA A 277 -33.42 -3.16 -2.86
N GLY A 278 -33.78 -1.88 -3.07
CA GLY A 278 -34.87 -1.20 -2.35
C GLY A 278 -34.48 -0.82 -0.92
N VAL A 279 -33.20 -0.57 -0.68
CA VAL A 279 -32.63 -0.17 0.61
C VAL A 279 -32.07 1.24 0.48
N THR A 280 -32.40 2.12 1.44
CA THR A 280 -31.78 3.43 1.57
C THR A 280 -30.64 3.33 2.56
N PRO A 281 -29.38 3.56 2.16
CA PRO A 281 -28.27 3.52 3.11
C PRO A 281 -28.32 4.71 4.06
N ASP A 282 -28.00 4.49 5.34
CA ASP A 282 -27.86 5.55 6.34
C ASP A 282 -26.60 6.37 6.05
N PHE A 283 -25.52 5.69 5.66
CA PHE A 283 -24.25 6.32 5.34
C PHE A 283 -23.68 5.88 3.99
N VAL A 284 -23.09 6.82 3.28
CA VAL A 284 -22.19 6.55 2.15
C VAL A 284 -20.83 7.13 2.47
N VAL A 285 -19.82 6.28 2.59
CA VAL A 285 -18.44 6.68 2.92
C VAL A 285 -17.65 6.92 1.64
N THR A 286 -16.94 8.06 1.57
CA THR A 286 -16.04 8.41 0.47
C THR A 286 -14.73 8.96 1.01
N VAL A 287 -13.62 8.39 0.53
CA VAL A 287 -12.25 8.83 0.87
C VAL A 287 -11.40 9.06 -0.38
N ASP A 288 -11.93 8.79 -1.56
CA ASP A 288 -11.23 8.92 -2.83
C ASP A 288 -11.15 10.42 -3.23
N PRO A 289 -9.96 10.96 -3.52
CA PRO A 289 -9.81 12.33 -3.98
C PRO A 289 -10.29 12.56 -5.42
N GLN A 290 -10.62 11.52 -6.16
CA GLN A 290 -11.08 11.62 -7.54
C GLN A 290 -12.55 12.02 -7.62
N ASP A 291 -12.98 12.56 -8.78
CA ASP A 291 -14.38 12.92 -9.01
C ASP A 291 -15.25 11.67 -9.24
N VAL A 292 -15.77 11.12 -8.17
CA VAL A 292 -16.59 9.91 -8.19
C VAL A 292 -18.11 10.20 -8.30
N ARG A 293 -18.52 11.44 -8.68
CA ARG A 293 -19.94 11.82 -8.78
C ARG A 293 -20.77 10.94 -9.70
N TYR A 294 -20.18 10.33 -10.73
CA TYR A 294 -20.90 9.45 -11.65
C TYR A 294 -21.54 8.24 -10.96
N HIS A 295 -21.07 7.84 -9.80
CA HIS A 295 -21.71 6.81 -8.98
C HIS A 295 -23.01 7.30 -8.35
N PHE A 296 -23.12 8.61 -8.09
CA PHE A 296 -24.27 9.24 -7.44
C PHE A 296 -25.33 9.71 -8.44
N ALA A 297 -25.03 9.69 -9.74
CA ALA A 297 -25.93 10.16 -10.78
C ALA A 297 -27.25 9.35 -10.79
N GLY A 298 -28.37 10.06 -10.60
CA GLY A 298 -29.72 9.47 -10.52
C GLY A 298 -30.07 8.81 -9.20
N CYS A 299 -29.21 8.93 -8.17
CA CYS A 299 -29.49 8.40 -6.83
C CYS A 299 -30.25 9.42 -5.97
N ASP A 300 -31.25 8.95 -5.21
CA ASP A 300 -31.89 9.75 -4.17
C ASP A 300 -31.05 9.67 -2.88
N LEU A 301 -30.56 10.81 -2.44
CA LEU A 301 -29.72 10.95 -1.23
C LEU A 301 -30.46 11.71 -0.11
N SER A 302 -31.73 12.03 -0.29
CA SER A 302 -32.52 12.89 0.60
C SER A 302 -32.67 12.34 2.03
N GLN A 303 -32.37 11.07 2.25
CA GLN A 303 -32.37 10.43 3.58
C GLN A 303 -30.99 9.94 4.01
N THR A 304 -29.95 10.12 3.18
CA THR A 304 -28.61 9.56 3.37
C THR A 304 -27.66 10.63 3.96
N CYS A 305 -26.78 10.21 4.85
CA CYS A 305 -25.64 10.99 5.33
C CYS A 305 -24.38 10.61 4.54
N LEU A 306 -23.74 11.58 3.88
CA LEU A 306 -22.44 11.38 3.24
C LEU A 306 -21.31 11.57 4.25
N VAL A 307 -20.44 10.59 4.39
CA VAL A 307 -19.25 10.64 5.26
C VAL A 307 -18.04 10.81 4.36
N ASN A 308 -17.55 12.05 4.25
CA ASN A 308 -16.52 12.46 3.32
C ASN A 308 -15.19 12.72 4.03
N ALA A 309 -14.09 12.19 3.49
CA ALA A 309 -12.78 12.66 3.92
C ALA A 309 -12.61 14.15 3.59
N ALA A 310 -11.82 14.87 4.36
CA ALA A 310 -11.58 16.29 4.11
C ALA A 310 -10.96 16.55 2.73
N THR A 311 -10.28 15.58 2.17
CA THR A 311 -9.57 15.62 0.89
C THR A 311 -10.31 14.99 -0.29
N VAL A 312 -11.62 14.71 -0.19
CA VAL A 312 -12.42 14.26 -1.35
C VAL A 312 -12.61 15.39 -2.35
N HIS A 313 -13.00 15.04 -3.58
CA HIS A 313 -13.34 16.04 -4.58
C HIS A 313 -14.43 16.98 -4.08
N PRO A 314 -14.26 18.34 -4.17
CA PRO A 314 -15.16 19.32 -3.54
C PRO A 314 -16.63 19.16 -3.93
N SER A 315 -16.91 18.76 -5.16
CA SER A 315 -18.26 18.55 -5.65
C SER A 315 -19.07 17.47 -4.91
N LEU A 316 -18.42 16.62 -4.09
CA LEU A 316 -19.12 15.64 -3.25
C LEU A 316 -19.83 16.32 -2.08
N PHE A 317 -19.40 17.51 -1.67
CA PHE A 317 -20.13 18.32 -0.68
C PHE A 317 -21.30 19.12 -1.28
N GLU A 318 -21.42 19.14 -2.62
CA GLU A 318 -22.53 19.77 -3.35
C GLU A 318 -23.68 18.81 -3.68
N LEU A 319 -23.51 17.50 -3.39
CA LEU A 319 -24.54 16.50 -3.62
C LEU A 319 -25.78 16.76 -2.72
N PRO A 320 -27.01 16.47 -3.19
CA PRO A 320 -28.24 16.73 -2.46
C PRO A 320 -28.48 15.70 -1.34
N ALA A 321 -27.47 15.47 -0.50
CA ALA A 321 -27.59 14.59 0.65
C ALA A 321 -28.27 15.30 1.84
N LYS A 322 -28.92 14.51 2.68
CA LYS A 322 -29.61 15.03 3.88
C LYS A 322 -28.60 15.69 4.85
N ARG A 323 -27.42 15.07 4.98
CA ARG A 323 -26.34 15.51 5.91
C ARG A 323 -25.00 15.12 5.40
N PHE A 324 -23.97 15.77 5.97
CA PHE A 324 -22.59 15.38 5.79
C PHE A 324 -21.91 15.20 7.15
N LEU A 325 -20.96 14.27 7.20
CA LEU A 325 -19.94 14.16 8.23
C LEU A 325 -18.57 14.25 7.57
N THR A 326 -17.59 14.78 8.27
CA THR A 326 -16.23 14.89 7.77
C THR A 326 -15.28 13.99 8.57
N LEU A 327 -14.24 13.48 7.94
CA LEU A 327 -13.22 12.65 8.59
C LEU A 327 -11.81 12.97 8.06
N SER A 328 -10.78 12.63 8.85
CA SER A 328 -9.40 12.52 8.39
C SER A 328 -9.15 11.12 7.85
N ALA A 329 -8.64 11.03 6.62
CA ALA A 329 -8.23 9.78 5.97
C ALA A 329 -6.71 9.50 6.14
N ASN A 330 -6.07 10.08 7.16
CA ASN A 330 -4.66 9.91 7.49
C ASN A 330 -3.70 10.47 6.42
N CYS A 331 -3.93 11.68 5.99
CA CYS A 331 -2.95 12.45 5.21
C CYS A 331 -2.63 13.78 5.91
N ALA A 332 -1.43 14.32 5.67
CA ALA A 332 -0.89 15.45 6.43
C ALA A 332 -1.79 16.71 6.42
N ILE A 333 -2.53 16.97 5.34
CA ILE A 333 -3.42 18.11 5.26
C ILE A 333 -4.69 17.88 6.10
N ASP A 334 -5.21 16.65 6.13
CA ASP A 334 -6.35 16.31 6.99
C ASP A 334 -5.98 16.49 8.46
N ASP A 335 -4.82 15.96 8.87
CA ASP A 335 -4.32 16.07 10.24
C ASP A 335 -4.20 17.55 10.64
N TRP A 336 -3.60 18.38 9.76
CA TRP A 336 -3.48 19.81 10.00
C TRP A 336 -4.85 20.51 10.16
N ILE A 337 -5.85 20.14 9.32
CA ILE A 337 -7.21 20.72 9.39
C ILE A 337 -7.88 20.35 10.73
N PHE A 338 -7.89 19.07 11.08
CA PHE A 338 -8.59 18.61 12.28
C PHE A 338 -7.87 18.98 13.57
N ASP A 339 -6.54 19.04 13.57
CA ASP A 339 -5.75 19.59 14.69
C ASP A 339 -6.10 21.06 14.93
N ALA A 340 -6.24 21.87 13.87
CA ALA A 340 -6.66 23.26 13.98
C ALA A 340 -8.09 23.41 14.52
N LEU A 341 -8.97 22.43 14.29
CA LEU A 341 -10.33 22.38 14.85
C LEU A 341 -10.35 21.79 16.28
N GLY A 342 -9.23 21.25 16.78
CA GLY A 342 -9.16 20.55 18.06
C GLY A 342 -9.92 19.23 18.07
N GLU A 343 -10.06 18.56 16.93
CA GLU A 343 -10.83 17.31 16.76
C GLU A 343 -9.94 16.14 16.36
N ASP A 344 -10.08 15.02 17.05
CA ASP A 344 -9.53 13.74 16.60
C ASP A 344 -10.53 13.06 15.66
N ALA A 345 -10.55 13.47 14.39
CA ALA A 345 -11.42 12.89 13.35
C ALA A 345 -10.73 11.80 12.52
N LEU A 346 -9.60 11.28 12.97
CA LEU A 346 -8.82 10.27 12.28
C LEU A 346 -9.59 8.95 12.14
N VAL A 347 -9.74 8.48 10.90
CA VAL A 347 -10.29 7.18 10.55
C VAL A 347 -9.22 6.43 9.73
N PRO A 348 -8.36 5.65 10.37
CA PRO A 348 -7.26 4.99 9.68
C PRO A 348 -7.78 3.96 8.69
N GLY A 349 -7.31 4.04 7.44
CA GLY A 349 -7.64 3.09 6.39
C GLY A 349 -6.44 2.25 5.97
N GLY A 350 -6.72 1.13 5.31
CA GLY A 350 -5.73 0.23 4.70
C GLY A 350 -5.65 0.35 3.17
N GLY A 351 -6.00 1.53 2.61
CA GLY A 351 -5.95 1.79 1.18
C GLY A 351 -7.25 1.51 0.41
N SER A 352 -8.32 1.06 1.07
CA SER A 352 -9.64 0.95 0.47
C SER A 352 -10.70 1.60 1.35
N VAL A 353 -11.82 2.05 0.74
CA VAL A 353 -12.95 2.64 1.49
C VAL A 353 -13.53 1.64 2.50
N ALA A 354 -13.52 0.35 2.20
CA ALA A 354 -14.00 -0.69 3.12
C ALA A 354 -13.18 -0.75 4.42
N THR A 355 -11.88 -0.52 4.35
CA THR A 355 -11.01 -0.47 5.53
C THR A 355 -11.30 0.76 6.39
N SER A 356 -11.56 1.91 5.77
CA SER A 356 -11.98 3.13 6.47
C SER A 356 -13.37 2.96 7.11
N ALA A 357 -14.33 2.35 6.43
CA ALA A 357 -15.65 2.07 7.00
C ALA A 357 -15.59 1.11 8.20
N PHE A 358 -14.68 0.12 8.15
CA PHE A 358 -14.44 -0.75 9.30
C PHE A 358 -13.87 0.02 10.49
N SER A 359 -12.87 0.86 10.27
CA SER A 359 -12.31 1.71 11.32
C SER A 359 -13.34 2.70 11.88
N LEU A 360 -14.25 3.20 11.03
CA LEU A 360 -15.35 4.06 11.43
C LEU A 360 -16.34 3.31 12.33
N ALA A 361 -16.73 2.07 11.96
CA ALA A 361 -17.59 1.22 12.75
C ALA A 361 -16.99 0.92 14.15
N LEU A 362 -15.69 0.64 14.21
CA LEU A 362 -14.95 0.44 15.45
C LEU A 362 -14.90 1.72 16.29
N ARG A 363 -14.66 2.87 15.65
CA ARG A 363 -14.66 4.18 16.32
C ARG A 363 -16.02 4.50 16.97
N TRP A 364 -17.11 4.16 16.28
CA TRP A 364 -18.48 4.33 16.78
C TRP A 364 -18.92 3.17 17.69
N LYS A 365 -18.02 2.25 18.02
CA LYS A 365 -18.25 1.10 18.90
C LYS A 365 -19.43 0.23 18.45
N CYS A 366 -19.64 0.13 17.15
CA CYS A 366 -20.70 -0.74 16.59
C CYS A 366 -20.43 -2.22 16.90
N ASP A 367 -21.47 -2.97 17.22
CA ASP A 367 -21.41 -4.40 17.52
C ASP A 367 -22.78 -5.06 17.24
N PRO A 368 -22.86 -6.10 16.40
CA PRO A 368 -21.82 -6.62 15.52
C PRO A 368 -21.52 -5.72 14.31
N ILE A 369 -20.31 -5.89 13.73
CA ILE A 369 -19.94 -5.32 12.44
C ILE A 369 -20.06 -6.42 11.38
N ILE A 370 -20.87 -6.19 10.34
CA ILE A 370 -21.28 -7.19 9.36
C ILE A 370 -20.84 -6.76 7.97
N PHE A 371 -20.01 -7.55 7.31
CA PHE A 371 -19.60 -7.30 5.93
C PHE A 371 -20.43 -8.09 4.94
N VAL A 372 -20.85 -7.42 3.85
CA VAL A 372 -21.57 -8.02 2.71
C VAL A 372 -20.91 -7.54 1.43
N GLY A 373 -20.66 -8.44 0.48
CA GLY A 373 -20.03 -8.08 -0.79
C GLY A 373 -18.55 -7.71 -0.70
N LEU A 374 -17.84 -8.10 0.36
CA LEU A 374 -16.40 -7.88 0.54
C LEU A 374 -15.62 -9.06 -0.05
N ASP A 375 -15.70 -9.24 -1.36
CA ASP A 375 -15.13 -10.41 -2.05
C ASP A 375 -13.60 -10.46 -2.02
N LEU A 376 -12.92 -9.33 -2.17
CA LEU A 376 -11.46 -9.24 -2.31
C LEU A 376 -10.88 -10.25 -3.32
N SER A 377 -11.67 -10.60 -4.32
CA SER A 377 -11.36 -11.55 -5.39
C SER A 377 -12.24 -11.27 -6.60
N PHE A 378 -12.12 -12.07 -7.66
CA PHE A 378 -12.81 -11.86 -8.92
C PHE A 378 -13.61 -13.09 -9.33
N PRO A 379 -14.72 -13.44 -8.63
CA PRO A 379 -15.58 -14.56 -8.99
C PRO A 379 -16.01 -14.45 -10.45
N ASN A 380 -15.74 -15.49 -11.26
CA ASN A 380 -16.03 -15.52 -12.70
C ASN A 380 -15.41 -14.33 -13.49
N GLY A 381 -14.31 -13.79 -13.03
CA GLY A 381 -13.63 -12.63 -13.61
C GLY A 381 -14.39 -11.31 -13.42
N GLN A 382 -15.43 -11.26 -12.62
CA GLN A 382 -16.20 -10.06 -12.35
C GLN A 382 -15.50 -9.20 -11.29
N TYR A 383 -15.36 -7.87 -11.55
CA TYR A 383 -14.69 -6.96 -10.64
C TYR A 383 -15.65 -6.39 -9.59
N TYR A 384 -16.80 -5.89 -10.04
CA TYR A 384 -17.89 -5.39 -9.19
C TYR A 384 -19.22 -6.09 -9.51
N VAL A 385 -20.18 -6.00 -8.61
CA VAL A 385 -21.55 -6.44 -8.84
C VAL A 385 -22.13 -5.74 -10.07
N SER A 386 -22.90 -6.44 -10.89
CA SER A 386 -23.38 -5.96 -12.20
C SER A 386 -24.24 -4.70 -12.15
N THR A 387 -24.88 -4.42 -11.03
CA THR A 387 -25.71 -3.22 -10.79
C THR A 387 -24.91 -1.99 -10.39
N SER A 388 -23.58 -2.12 -10.13
CA SER A 388 -22.69 -1.00 -9.93
C SER A 388 -22.50 -0.17 -11.21
N SER A 389 -22.11 1.10 -11.08
CA SER A 389 -21.77 1.95 -12.23
C SER A 389 -20.66 1.33 -13.10
N ASP A 390 -19.75 0.58 -12.51
CA ASP A 390 -18.66 -0.14 -13.17
C ASP A 390 -18.90 -1.65 -13.23
N GLY A 391 -20.16 -2.09 -13.20
CA GLY A 391 -20.55 -3.49 -13.16
C GLY A 391 -20.15 -4.32 -14.40
N ASN A 392 -19.67 -3.66 -15.47
CA ASN A 392 -19.12 -4.32 -16.66
C ASN A 392 -17.60 -4.57 -16.54
N ALA A 393 -16.95 -4.06 -15.50
CA ALA A 393 -15.52 -4.26 -15.29
C ALA A 393 -15.20 -5.75 -15.07
N ARG A 394 -14.22 -6.27 -15.81
CA ARG A 394 -13.80 -7.68 -15.77
C ARG A 394 -12.30 -7.79 -15.58
N ALA A 395 -11.91 -8.60 -14.63
CA ALA A 395 -10.52 -9.01 -14.43
C ALA A 395 -10.20 -10.16 -15.41
N LYS A 396 -9.10 -10.00 -16.15
CA LYS A 396 -8.54 -11.01 -17.04
C LYS A 396 -7.11 -11.30 -16.65
N VAL A 397 -6.75 -12.56 -16.56
CA VAL A 397 -5.39 -12.99 -16.30
C VAL A 397 -4.78 -13.48 -17.62
N VAL A 398 -3.68 -12.86 -18.03
CA VAL A 398 -2.89 -13.26 -19.21
C VAL A 398 -1.42 -13.32 -18.76
N ASP A 399 -0.79 -14.47 -18.98
CA ASP A 399 0.61 -14.72 -18.62
C ASP A 399 0.93 -14.41 -17.12
N GLY A 400 0.03 -14.79 -16.21
CA GLY A 400 0.19 -14.57 -14.77
C GLY A 400 -0.01 -13.13 -14.30
N VAL A 401 -0.40 -12.24 -15.20
CA VAL A 401 -0.66 -10.82 -14.93
C VAL A 401 -2.14 -10.53 -15.12
N MET A 402 -2.73 -9.87 -14.14
CA MET A 402 -4.12 -9.45 -14.19
C MET A 402 -4.25 -8.03 -14.77
N ARG A 403 -5.26 -7.85 -15.62
CA ARG A 403 -5.71 -6.55 -16.11
C ARG A 403 -7.21 -6.44 -15.96
N VAL A 404 -7.71 -5.23 -15.77
CA VAL A 404 -9.16 -4.96 -15.68
C VAL A 404 -9.60 -4.19 -16.91
N GLU A 405 -10.62 -4.68 -17.57
CA GLU A 405 -11.23 -4.10 -18.78
C GLU A 405 -12.72 -3.83 -18.54
N GLY A 406 -13.34 -3.05 -19.42
CA GLY A 406 -14.79 -2.81 -19.40
C GLY A 406 -15.23 -1.74 -18.39
N TRP A 407 -14.32 -0.85 -18.00
CA TRP A 407 -14.66 0.29 -17.17
C TRP A 407 -15.72 1.20 -17.83
N SER A 408 -16.55 1.85 -17.02
CA SER A 408 -17.54 2.81 -17.50
C SER A 408 -16.92 4.06 -18.08
N ALA A 409 -17.71 4.81 -18.87
CA ALA A 409 -17.30 6.14 -19.36
C ALA A 409 -17.04 7.12 -18.19
N GLY A 410 -17.77 7.00 -17.07
CA GLY A 410 -17.56 7.78 -15.87
C GLY A 410 -16.17 7.55 -15.27
N PHE A 411 -15.77 6.28 -15.13
CA PHE A 411 -14.43 5.92 -14.68
C PHE A 411 -13.34 6.44 -15.64
N ALA A 412 -13.56 6.31 -16.95
CA ALA A 412 -12.60 6.78 -17.94
C ALA A 412 -12.44 8.32 -17.89
N ALA A 413 -13.53 9.06 -17.64
CA ALA A 413 -13.51 10.51 -17.51
C ALA A 413 -12.83 10.99 -16.21
N MET A 414 -12.97 10.22 -15.13
CA MET A 414 -12.38 10.52 -13.83
C MET A 414 -10.84 10.48 -13.85
N LYS A 415 -10.25 9.59 -14.66
CA LYS A 415 -8.79 9.44 -14.74
C LYS A 415 -8.13 10.69 -15.29
N THR A 416 -7.12 11.18 -14.57
CA THR A 416 -6.21 12.21 -15.07
C THR A 416 -5.39 11.70 -16.26
N GLU A 417 -4.79 12.61 -17.04
CA GLU A 417 -3.95 12.25 -18.20
C GLU A 417 -2.85 11.25 -17.84
N ASN A 418 -2.21 11.41 -16.69
CA ASN A 418 -1.17 10.51 -16.19
C ASN A 418 -1.67 9.11 -15.83
N GLN A 419 -2.99 8.93 -15.65
CA GLN A 419 -3.64 7.67 -15.27
C GLN A 419 -4.33 6.99 -16.46
N ARG A 420 -4.39 7.62 -17.65
CA ARG A 420 -5.09 7.09 -18.83
C ARG A 420 -4.41 5.89 -19.49
N GLY A 421 -3.24 5.50 -19.04
CA GLY A 421 -2.48 4.35 -19.56
C GLY A 421 -3.06 2.94 -19.28
N GLY A 422 -4.34 2.83 -18.93
CA GLY A 422 -4.98 1.56 -18.55
C GLY A 422 -4.82 1.25 -17.06
N SER A 423 -5.53 0.23 -16.56
CA SER A 423 -5.25 -0.29 -15.22
C SER A 423 -3.84 -0.88 -15.21
N PRO A 424 -2.99 -0.55 -14.22
CA PRO A 424 -1.67 -1.18 -14.13
C PRO A 424 -1.83 -2.70 -14.12
N ALA A 425 -0.90 -3.38 -14.76
CA ALA A 425 -0.83 -4.82 -14.69
C ALA A 425 -0.50 -5.24 -13.25
N GLU A 426 -1.35 -6.04 -12.64
CA GLU A 426 -1.17 -6.51 -11.27
C GLU A 426 -0.77 -7.98 -11.22
N ARG A 427 0.09 -8.33 -10.28
CA ARG A 427 0.40 -9.73 -9.98
C ARG A 427 -0.84 -10.41 -9.41
N VAL A 428 -1.13 -11.62 -9.87
CA VAL A 428 -2.14 -12.49 -9.28
C VAL A 428 -1.60 -13.08 -7.98
N VAL A 429 -2.43 -13.08 -6.95
CA VAL A 429 -2.17 -13.74 -5.66
C VAL A 429 -3.35 -14.67 -5.35
N GLU A 430 -3.08 -15.74 -4.61
CA GLU A 430 -4.12 -16.65 -4.12
C GLU A 430 -4.46 -16.27 -2.68
N LEU A 431 -5.74 -16.15 -2.38
CA LEU A 431 -6.26 -15.90 -1.02
C LEU A 431 -7.10 -17.10 -0.57
N PRO A 432 -7.21 -17.36 0.75
CA PRO A 432 -8.16 -18.33 1.27
C PRO A 432 -9.58 -18.03 0.80
N GLY A 433 -10.33 -19.02 0.31
CA GLY A 433 -11.69 -18.85 -0.16
C GLY A 433 -12.74 -18.96 0.97
N TRP A 434 -13.83 -18.18 0.87
CA TRP A 434 -14.93 -18.20 1.83
C TRP A 434 -15.57 -19.61 1.98
N HIS A 435 -15.66 -20.35 0.88
CA HIS A 435 -16.16 -21.75 0.85
C HIS A 435 -15.04 -22.80 1.04
N GLY A 436 -13.85 -22.38 1.47
CA GLY A 436 -12.65 -23.22 1.50
C GLY A 436 -11.86 -23.18 0.20
N GLY A 437 -10.67 -23.81 0.21
CA GLY A 437 -9.72 -23.73 -0.90
C GLY A 437 -9.12 -22.32 -1.04
N THR A 438 -8.72 -21.95 -2.27
CA THR A 438 -8.19 -20.62 -2.60
C THR A 438 -9.01 -19.95 -3.71
N VAL A 439 -8.92 -18.62 -3.75
CA VAL A 439 -9.53 -17.79 -4.80
C VAL A 439 -8.48 -16.84 -5.39
N PRO A 440 -8.47 -16.64 -6.72
CA PRO A 440 -7.55 -15.71 -7.36
C PRO A 440 -7.92 -14.26 -7.02
N SER A 441 -6.89 -13.48 -6.74
CA SER A 441 -7.01 -12.08 -6.35
C SER A 441 -5.90 -11.24 -6.97
N SER A 442 -5.93 -9.92 -6.77
CA SER A 442 -4.83 -9.04 -7.14
C SER A 442 -3.92 -8.76 -5.94
N HIS A 443 -2.70 -8.33 -6.24
CA HIS A 443 -1.78 -7.87 -5.19
C HIS A 443 -2.40 -6.76 -4.32
N MET A 444 -3.13 -5.82 -4.94
CA MET A 444 -3.84 -4.74 -4.22
C MET A 444 -4.90 -5.29 -3.26
N PHE A 445 -5.74 -6.22 -3.72
CA PHE A 445 -6.73 -6.85 -2.84
C PHE A 445 -6.08 -7.72 -1.76
N GLY A 446 -4.93 -8.34 -2.06
CA GLY A 446 -4.10 -9.02 -1.07
C GLY A 446 -3.62 -8.09 0.05
N LEU A 447 -3.26 -6.83 -0.28
CA LEU A 447 -2.95 -5.79 0.71
C LEU A 447 -4.14 -5.51 1.62
N PHE A 448 -5.32 -5.28 1.05
CA PHE A 448 -6.53 -5.03 1.82
C PHE A 448 -6.90 -6.22 2.71
N HIS A 449 -6.78 -7.44 2.18
CA HIS A 449 -7.02 -8.67 2.93
C HIS A 449 -6.10 -8.77 4.14
N ARG A 450 -4.78 -8.59 3.98
CA ARG A 450 -3.81 -8.58 5.09
C ARG A 450 -4.15 -7.54 6.13
N TRP A 451 -4.53 -6.33 5.69
CA TRP A 451 -4.94 -5.26 6.60
C TRP A 451 -6.13 -5.67 7.47
N PHE A 452 -7.17 -6.29 6.88
CA PHE A 452 -8.31 -6.79 7.64
C PHE A 452 -7.90 -7.88 8.64
N VAL A 453 -7.11 -8.86 8.22
CA VAL A 453 -6.61 -9.94 9.08
C VAL A 453 -5.86 -9.38 10.29
N GLU A 454 -5.00 -8.39 10.08
CA GLU A 454 -4.27 -7.75 11.18
C GLU A 454 -5.20 -6.90 12.06
N ARG A 455 -6.10 -6.14 11.46
CA ARG A 455 -6.98 -5.24 12.21
C ARG A 455 -7.95 -5.99 13.11
N VAL A 456 -8.49 -7.11 12.66
CA VAL A 456 -9.45 -7.94 13.43
C VAL A 456 -8.80 -8.51 14.70
N LYS A 457 -7.50 -8.74 14.74
CA LYS A 457 -6.79 -9.17 15.96
C LYS A 457 -6.89 -8.16 17.12
N HIS A 458 -7.23 -6.91 16.83
CA HIS A 458 -7.19 -5.80 17.77
C HIS A 458 -8.58 -5.14 18.01
N VAL A 459 -9.68 -5.86 17.73
CA VAL A 459 -11.04 -5.33 17.92
C VAL A 459 -11.65 -5.63 19.29
N GLY A 460 -10.90 -6.31 20.18
CA GLY A 460 -11.41 -6.73 21.48
C GLY A 460 -12.58 -7.72 21.36
N ASP A 461 -13.64 -7.47 22.12
CA ASP A 461 -14.82 -8.35 22.15
C ASP A 461 -15.84 -8.05 21.03
N THR A 462 -15.56 -7.06 20.14
CA THR A 462 -16.45 -6.71 19.04
C THR A 462 -16.60 -7.88 18.06
N ARG A 463 -17.83 -8.28 17.80
CA ARG A 463 -18.14 -9.37 16.88
C ARG A 463 -18.09 -8.90 15.44
N VAL A 464 -17.19 -9.46 14.65
CA VAL A 464 -17.01 -9.13 13.23
C VAL A 464 -17.41 -10.29 12.33
N LEU A 465 -18.42 -10.06 11.49
CA LEU A 465 -19.03 -11.08 10.62
C LEU A 465 -18.66 -10.83 9.16
N ASN A 466 -18.18 -11.86 8.47
CA ASN A 466 -18.07 -11.88 7.02
C ASN A 466 -19.24 -12.66 6.43
N CYS A 467 -20.29 -11.92 6.06
CA CYS A 467 -21.50 -12.46 5.42
C CYS A 467 -21.46 -12.26 3.90
N THR A 468 -20.28 -12.23 3.30
CA THR A 468 -20.10 -12.07 1.86
C THR A 468 -20.61 -13.27 1.08
N GLU A 469 -20.51 -14.48 1.65
CA GLU A 469 -20.94 -15.75 1.01
C GLU A 469 -20.26 -16.02 -0.34
N GLY A 470 -19.04 -15.50 -0.49
CA GLY A 470 -18.20 -15.64 -1.69
C GLY A 470 -16.85 -14.93 -1.51
N GLY A 471 -15.98 -15.02 -2.52
CA GLY A 471 -14.68 -14.38 -2.50
C GLY A 471 -13.73 -14.93 -1.43
N ALA A 472 -12.93 -14.05 -0.86
CA ALA A 472 -11.90 -14.42 0.12
C ALA A 472 -12.47 -14.56 1.54
N ALA A 473 -11.97 -15.57 2.26
CA ALA A 473 -12.13 -15.68 3.70
C ALA A 473 -11.15 -14.74 4.41
N ILE A 474 -11.57 -14.12 5.50
CA ILE A 474 -10.71 -13.23 6.30
C ILE A 474 -10.54 -13.84 7.68
N ALA A 475 -9.33 -14.29 7.99
CA ALA A 475 -9.04 -14.90 9.28
C ALA A 475 -9.35 -13.95 10.44
N GLY A 476 -9.99 -14.47 11.49
CA GLY A 476 -10.44 -13.70 12.64
C GLY A 476 -11.85 -13.16 12.53
N MET A 477 -12.46 -13.11 11.34
CA MET A 477 -13.89 -12.84 11.20
C MET A 477 -14.70 -14.14 11.30
N GLU A 478 -15.91 -14.06 11.85
CA GLU A 478 -16.86 -15.17 11.82
C GLU A 478 -17.53 -15.20 10.43
N HIS A 479 -17.46 -16.36 9.74
CA HIS A 479 -18.05 -16.54 8.42
C HIS A 479 -19.39 -17.23 8.55
N LEU A 480 -20.47 -16.51 8.25
CA LEU A 480 -21.81 -17.10 8.24
C LEU A 480 -22.70 -16.47 7.16
N PRO A 481 -23.70 -17.20 6.65
CA PRO A 481 -24.66 -16.65 5.71
C PRO A 481 -25.44 -15.46 6.29
N LEU A 482 -25.68 -14.42 5.47
CA LEU A 482 -26.40 -13.21 5.91
C LEU A 482 -27.77 -13.51 6.50
N ARG A 483 -28.48 -14.53 5.98
CA ARG A 483 -29.79 -14.98 6.47
C ARG A 483 -29.76 -15.51 7.91
N GLU A 484 -28.57 -15.86 8.43
CA GLU A 484 -28.38 -16.41 9.78
C GLU A 484 -28.08 -15.31 10.80
N VAL A 485 -27.89 -14.07 10.34
CA VAL A 485 -27.73 -12.90 11.21
C VAL A 485 -29.10 -12.48 11.74
N GLY A 486 -29.40 -12.91 12.95
CA GLY A 486 -30.70 -12.70 13.60
C GLY A 486 -30.78 -11.35 14.32
N LEU A 487 -30.92 -10.24 13.59
CA LEU A 487 -31.17 -8.92 14.19
C LEU A 487 -32.68 -8.72 14.46
N THR A 488 -33.03 -8.41 15.71
CA THR A 488 -34.43 -8.28 16.16
C THR A 488 -34.80 -6.86 16.54
N ASP A 489 -33.84 -6.10 17.07
CA ASP A 489 -34.09 -4.79 17.68
C ASP A 489 -34.33 -3.74 16.60
N GLU A 490 -35.34 -2.91 16.79
CA GLU A 490 -35.60 -1.78 15.91
C GLU A 490 -34.58 -0.64 16.16
N LEU A 491 -34.13 -0.01 15.08
CA LEU A 491 -33.16 1.07 15.10
C LEU A 491 -33.54 2.17 14.10
N ASP A 492 -33.85 3.35 14.59
CA ASP A 492 -34.08 4.53 13.76
C ASP A 492 -32.83 5.42 13.72
N VAL A 493 -31.93 5.10 12.80
CA VAL A 493 -30.67 5.84 12.58
C VAL A 493 -30.95 7.29 12.17
N GLY A 494 -32.00 7.52 11.38
CA GLY A 494 -32.40 8.86 10.94
C GLY A 494 -32.75 9.78 12.11
N ALA A 495 -33.60 9.29 13.04
CA ALA A 495 -33.96 10.02 14.24
C ALA A 495 -32.76 10.25 15.17
N MET A 496 -31.87 9.28 15.30
CA MET A 496 -30.62 9.46 16.08
C MET A 496 -29.75 10.56 15.49
N LEU A 497 -29.56 10.56 14.17
CA LEU A 497 -28.77 11.59 13.48
C LEU A 497 -29.42 12.98 13.56
N ASP A 498 -30.77 13.07 13.54
CA ASP A 498 -31.50 14.32 13.72
C ASP A 498 -31.31 14.93 15.11
N GLN A 499 -31.03 14.11 16.15
CA GLN A 499 -30.68 14.55 17.50
C GLN A 499 -29.21 14.97 17.65
N ILE A 500 -28.29 14.40 16.84
CA ILE A 500 -26.85 14.64 16.95
C ILE A 500 -26.42 15.82 16.07
N ILE A 501 -27.01 15.94 14.88
CA ILE A 501 -26.64 16.91 13.86
C ILE A 501 -27.78 17.90 13.68
N HIS A 502 -27.81 18.94 14.49
CA HIS A 502 -28.81 19.99 14.39
C HIS A 502 -28.41 21.00 13.30
N PRO A 503 -29.33 21.35 12.36
CA PRO A 503 -29.05 22.36 11.35
C PRO A 503 -28.62 23.74 11.95
N ASP A 504 -29.08 24.06 13.14
CA ASP A 504 -28.79 25.32 13.81
C ASP A 504 -27.40 25.37 14.48
N ASP A 505 -26.78 24.19 14.71
CA ASP A 505 -25.44 24.06 15.32
C ASP A 505 -24.33 24.06 14.26
N LEU A 506 -24.68 24.24 12.99
CA LEU A 506 -23.76 24.06 11.85
C LEU A 506 -22.87 25.28 11.55
N VAL A 507 -22.76 26.25 12.46
CA VAL A 507 -21.80 27.34 12.32
C VAL A 507 -20.64 27.12 13.28
N ARG A 508 -19.65 26.37 12.79
CA ARG A 508 -18.32 26.37 13.41
C ARG A 508 -17.60 27.63 12.92
N VAL A 509 -17.28 28.52 13.81
CA VAL A 509 -16.55 29.78 13.56
C VAL A 509 -15.09 29.48 13.25
#